data_a0a5d81f302e31838e2268a99550b331
#
_entry.id   a0a5d81f302e31838e2268a99550b331
#
_cell.length_a   1.000
_cell.length_b   1.000
_cell.length_c   1.000
_cell.angle_alpha   90.00
_cell.angle_beta   90.00
_cell.angle_gamma   90.00
#
_symmetry.space_group_name_H-M   'P 1'
#
loop_
_entity.id
_entity.type
_entity.pdbx_description
1 polymer ?
#
loop_
_entity_poly.entity_id
_entity_poly.type
_entity_poly.pdbx_seq_one_letter_code
_entity_poly.pdbx_strand_id
1 'polypeptide(L)'
;ETPDESGRLVGKLAKDAACEVLESEDGWAHITSGKVEGYVKEEYLLTGYNAKKKGEELASTVAVASSDGLNIREQPDTGADVVTQVAEGEELQVAELYNDQWVKVFLDDEEVFVSRDYVELKSDLQTAITMTELLYGQGVSDVRVDLCQYAKQFLGNPYVWGGTSLTSGADCSGFVLSVFNKYGVTLPHSSQAQSKMGSTISASELKAGDLIFYAKGGSINHVAIYIGGGQVIHASNPKTGIRISNYNYRTPAKMVRILQD
;
A
#
# COMPACT_ATOMS: atom_id res chain seq x y z
N GLU A 1 -11.63 -11.24 14.03
CA GLU A 1 -12.00 -10.31 15.11
C GLU A 1 -12.48 -11.03 16.39
N THR A 2 -13.07 -12.21 16.29
CA THR A 2 -13.55 -13.01 17.42
C THR A 2 -12.93 -14.41 17.39
N PRO A 3 -12.78 -15.10 18.54
CA PRO A 3 -12.22 -16.45 18.62
C PRO A 3 -13.24 -17.52 18.19
N ASP A 4 -13.74 -17.41 16.98
CA ASP A 4 -14.67 -18.37 16.38
C ASP A 4 -14.56 -18.38 14.85
N GLU A 5 -15.05 -19.46 14.21
CA GLU A 5 -14.94 -19.64 12.74
C GLU A 5 -15.84 -18.71 11.93
N SER A 6 -16.81 -18.05 12.56
CA SER A 6 -17.69 -17.07 11.92
C SER A 6 -17.18 -15.64 12.04
N GLY A 7 -16.07 -15.45 12.77
CA GLY A 7 -15.44 -14.16 12.98
C GLY A 7 -15.00 -13.50 11.66
N ARG A 8 -15.05 -12.17 11.62
CA ARG A 8 -14.57 -11.43 10.45
C ARG A 8 -13.06 -11.65 10.27
N LEU A 9 -12.66 -11.98 9.05
CA LEU A 9 -11.25 -12.09 8.68
C LEU A 9 -10.59 -10.71 8.67
N VAL A 10 -9.49 -10.56 9.42
CA VAL A 10 -8.71 -9.30 9.54
C VAL A 10 -7.39 -9.37 8.78
N GLY A 11 -6.91 -10.58 8.49
CA GLY A 11 -5.67 -10.79 7.77
C GLY A 11 -5.42 -12.25 7.48
N LYS A 12 -4.26 -12.54 6.89
CA LYS A 12 -3.76 -13.88 6.61
C LYS A 12 -2.36 -14.04 7.19
N LEU A 13 -2.23 -14.98 8.11
CA LEU A 13 -0.93 -15.45 8.58
C LEU A 13 -0.46 -16.58 7.63
N ALA A 14 0.59 -16.33 6.86
CA ALA A 14 1.15 -17.33 5.98
C ALA A 14 1.93 -18.36 6.77
N LYS A 15 2.25 -19.50 6.12
CA LYS A 15 3.13 -20.50 6.71
C LYS A 15 4.49 -19.84 7.01
N ASP A 16 5.03 -20.13 8.18
CA ASP A 16 6.32 -19.65 8.67
C ASP A 16 6.36 -18.11 8.94
N ALA A 17 5.21 -17.42 8.90
CA ALA A 17 5.13 -16.03 9.33
C ALA A 17 5.16 -15.93 10.86
N ALA A 18 5.84 -14.90 11.36
CA ALA A 18 5.98 -14.63 12.79
C ALA A 18 4.75 -13.88 13.34
N CYS A 19 4.39 -14.22 14.57
CA CYS A 19 3.41 -13.47 15.36
C CYS A 19 3.82 -13.48 16.84
N GLU A 20 3.35 -12.48 17.56
CA GLU A 20 3.38 -12.45 19.02
C GLU A 20 2.04 -12.97 19.54
N VAL A 21 2.07 -13.89 20.49
CA VAL A 21 0.87 -14.39 21.18
C VAL A 21 0.65 -13.52 22.41
N LEU A 22 -0.47 -12.83 22.46
CA LEU A 22 -0.85 -11.95 23.56
C LEU A 22 -1.54 -12.73 24.67
N GLU A 23 -2.46 -13.61 24.30
CA GLU A 23 -3.20 -14.50 25.20
C GLU A 23 -3.67 -15.75 24.44
N SER A 24 -4.00 -16.79 25.19
CA SER A 24 -4.53 -18.04 24.65
C SER A 24 -5.64 -18.58 25.55
N GLU A 25 -6.79 -18.90 24.97
CA GLU A 25 -7.97 -19.43 25.66
C GLU A 25 -8.79 -20.31 24.72
N ASP A 26 -9.30 -21.42 25.21
CA ASP A 26 -10.21 -22.34 24.51
C ASP A 26 -9.75 -22.78 23.10
N GLY A 27 -8.42 -22.95 22.92
CA GLY A 27 -7.82 -23.39 21.66
C GLY A 27 -7.65 -22.28 20.62
N TRP A 28 -7.87 -21.03 21.01
CA TRP A 28 -7.61 -19.85 20.22
C TRP A 28 -6.52 -18.98 20.85
N ALA A 29 -5.64 -18.46 20.03
CA ALA A 29 -4.63 -17.50 20.43
C ALA A 29 -4.98 -16.10 19.86
N HIS A 30 -5.00 -15.10 20.72
CA HIS A 30 -5.00 -13.69 20.34
C HIS A 30 -3.58 -13.29 19.97
N ILE A 31 -3.37 -12.86 18.75
CA ILE A 31 -2.03 -12.59 18.20
C ILE A 31 -1.95 -11.19 17.60
N THR A 32 -0.72 -10.65 17.58
CA THR A 32 -0.33 -9.56 16.70
C THR A 32 0.78 -10.01 15.77
N SER A 33 0.72 -9.58 14.49
CA SER A 33 1.70 -9.91 13.46
C SER A 33 1.76 -8.80 12.41
N GLY A 34 2.83 -8.02 12.41
CA GLY A 34 2.92 -6.80 11.60
C GLY A 34 1.78 -5.83 11.94
N LYS A 35 0.93 -5.53 10.97
CA LYS A 35 -0.25 -4.65 11.12
C LYS A 35 -1.55 -5.40 11.47
N VAL A 36 -1.48 -6.72 11.63
CA VAL A 36 -2.65 -7.56 11.88
C VAL A 36 -2.75 -7.89 13.36
N GLU A 37 -3.90 -7.67 13.95
CA GLU A 37 -4.29 -8.14 15.27
C GLU A 37 -5.58 -8.96 15.15
N GLY A 38 -5.63 -10.13 15.81
CA GLY A 38 -6.80 -11.01 15.73
C GLY A 38 -6.55 -12.38 16.34
N TYR A 39 -7.48 -13.29 16.08
CA TYR A 39 -7.46 -14.64 16.64
C TYR A 39 -7.09 -15.70 15.60
N VAL A 40 -6.28 -16.68 16.01
CA VAL A 40 -5.92 -17.85 15.23
C VAL A 40 -6.01 -19.10 16.10
N LYS A 41 -6.37 -20.25 15.53
CA LYS A 41 -6.36 -21.50 16.28
C LYS A 41 -4.94 -21.88 16.69
N GLU A 42 -4.76 -22.24 17.95
CA GLU A 42 -3.45 -22.62 18.52
C GLU A 42 -2.79 -23.78 17.77
N GLU A 43 -3.60 -24.71 17.23
CA GLU A 43 -3.10 -25.87 16.46
C GLU A 43 -2.26 -25.50 15.23
N TYR A 44 -2.41 -24.25 14.73
CA TYR A 44 -1.62 -23.73 13.60
C TYR A 44 -0.37 -22.98 14.03
N LEU A 45 -0.15 -22.79 15.33
CA LEU A 45 0.99 -22.05 15.85
C LEU A 45 2.09 -22.98 16.34
N LEU A 46 3.31 -22.65 16.00
CA LEU A 46 4.49 -23.16 16.66
C LEU A 46 4.87 -22.19 17.77
N THR A 47 5.04 -22.67 19.02
CA THR A 47 5.30 -21.80 20.18
C THR A 47 6.54 -22.25 20.96
N GLY A 48 6.98 -21.39 21.89
CA GLY A 48 8.08 -21.68 22.81
C GLY A 48 9.43 -21.87 22.12
N TYR A 49 10.22 -22.83 22.62
CA TYR A 49 11.58 -23.08 22.11
C TYR A 49 11.61 -23.44 20.62
N ASN A 50 10.65 -24.22 20.14
CA ASN A 50 10.59 -24.63 18.74
C ASN A 50 10.29 -23.42 17.80
N ALA A 51 9.43 -22.50 18.23
CA ALA A 51 9.17 -21.27 17.49
C ALA A 51 10.43 -20.40 17.41
N LYS A 52 11.13 -20.22 18.54
CA LYS A 52 12.38 -19.46 18.57
C LYS A 52 13.43 -20.03 17.63
N LYS A 53 13.67 -21.34 17.72
CA LYS A 53 14.62 -22.03 16.84
C LYS A 53 14.23 -21.89 15.36
N LYS A 54 12.95 -22.06 15.04
CA LYS A 54 12.43 -21.89 13.67
C LYS A 54 12.58 -20.44 13.19
N GLY A 55 12.32 -19.46 14.05
CA GLY A 55 12.53 -18.05 13.77
C GLY A 55 14.00 -17.73 13.43
N GLU A 56 14.95 -18.27 14.21
CA GLU A 56 16.39 -18.11 13.95
C GLU A 56 16.81 -18.72 12.59
N GLU A 57 16.18 -19.83 12.17
CA GLU A 57 16.43 -20.48 10.87
C GLU A 57 15.84 -19.70 9.69
N LEU A 58 14.74 -18.97 9.89
CA LEU A 58 13.97 -18.29 8.85
C LEU A 58 14.26 -16.79 8.76
N ALA A 59 14.85 -16.21 9.82
CA ALA A 59 15.11 -14.79 9.86
C ALA A 59 16.07 -14.40 8.72
N SER A 60 15.59 -13.56 7.82
CA SER A 60 16.45 -12.83 6.91
C SER A 60 17.04 -11.62 7.64
N THR A 61 18.31 -11.34 7.42
CA THR A 61 18.92 -10.13 7.94
C THR A 61 18.77 -9.04 6.89
N VAL A 62 18.26 -7.89 7.31
CA VAL A 62 18.25 -6.67 6.49
C VAL A 62 19.20 -5.65 7.09
N ALA A 63 19.88 -4.90 6.22
CA ALA A 63 20.71 -3.77 6.57
C ALA A 63 19.94 -2.49 6.29
N VAL A 64 19.59 -1.74 7.33
CA VAL A 64 18.84 -0.46 7.22
C VAL A 64 19.83 0.68 7.19
N ALA A 65 19.79 1.50 6.14
CA ALA A 65 20.66 2.66 6.00
C ALA A 65 20.43 3.68 7.13
N SER A 66 21.50 4.12 7.79
CA SER A 66 21.44 5.07 8.92
C SER A 66 21.64 6.52 8.50
N SER A 67 21.85 6.79 7.21
CA SER A 67 22.04 8.13 6.68
C SER A 67 21.68 8.24 5.21
N ASP A 68 21.28 9.44 4.79
CA ASP A 68 21.04 9.75 3.38
C ASP A 68 22.33 9.68 2.55
N GLY A 69 22.19 9.20 1.30
CA GLY A 69 23.29 9.14 0.35
C GLY A 69 24.35 8.09 0.69
N LEU A 70 23.96 7.02 1.41
CA LEU A 70 24.87 5.92 1.69
C LEU A 70 25.28 5.21 0.39
N ASN A 71 26.60 5.15 0.16
CA ASN A 71 27.15 4.55 -1.05
C ASN A 71 27.07 3.02 -1.02
N ILE A 72 26.50 2.45 -2.06
CA ILE A 72 26.56 1.03 -2.40
C ILE A 72 27.71 0.84 -3.40
N ARG A 73 28.60 -0.13 -3.15
CA ARG A 73 29.84 -0.30 -3.90
C ARG A 73 29.97 -1.68 -4.51
N GLU A 74 30.72 -1.77 -5.62
CA GLU A 74 31.01 -3.05 -6.29
C GLU A 74 31.94 -3.96 -5.47
N GLN A 75 32.81 -3.38 -4.65
CA GLN A 75 33.77 -4.11 -3.85
C GLN A 75 33.80 -3.55 -2.41
N PRO A 76 34.21 -4.37 -1.42
CA PRO A 76 34.30 -3.98 -0.02
C PRO A 76 35.53 -3.08 0.25
N ASP A 77 35.57 -1.93 -0.41
CA ASP A 77 36.65 -0.94 -0.33
C ASP A 77 36.07 0.46 -0.52
N THR A 78 36.50 1.42 0.29
CA THR A 78 36.11 2.83 0.21
C THR A 78 36.53 3.53 -1.09
N GLY A 79 37.52 3.01 -1.78
CA GLY A 79 37.98 3.48 -3.09
C GLY A 79 37.31 2.79 -4.28
N ALA A 80 36.48 1.77 -4.05
CA ALA A 80 35.77 1.06 -5.12
C ALA A 80 34.70 1.94 -5.76
N ASP A 81 34.31 1.58 -6.99
CA ASP A 81 33.25 2.28 -7.71
C ASP A 81 31.91 2.21 -6.97
N VAL A 82 31.19 3.32 -7.01
CA VAL A 82 29.86 3.45 -6.40
C VAL A 82 28.82 3.05 -7.44
N VAL A 83 28.07 1.99 -7.15
CA VAL A 83 26.98 1.51 -8.00
C VAL A 83 25.79 2.48 -7.91
N THR A 84 25.39 2.82 -6.68
CA THR A 84 24.28 3.75 -6.39
C THR A 84 24.40 4.29 -4.97
N GLN A 85 23.45 5.16 -4.62
CA GLN A 85 23.26 5.66 -3.26
C GLN A 85 21.84 5.37 -2.80
N VAL A 86 21.70 5.05 -1.52
CA VAL A 86 20.40 4.81 -0.87
C VAL A 86 20.11 5.88 0.18
N ALA A 87 18.82 6.11 0.43
CA ALA A 87 18.34 7.06 1.41
C ALA A 87 18.37 6.48 2.84
N GLU A 88 18.35 7.35 3.85
CA GLU A 88 18.16 6.94 5.24
C GLU A 88 16.87 6.13 5.40
N GLY A 89 16.94 5.02 6.13
CA GLY A 89 15.82 4.10 6.37
C GLY A 89 15.56 3.09 5.27
N GLU A 90 16.30 3.12 4.16
CA GLU A 90 16.18 2.11 3.10
C GLU A 90 16.71 0.76 3.58
N GLU A 91 15.95 -0.30 3.29
CA GLU A 91 16.22 -1.67 3.73
C GLU A 91 16.85 -2.48 2.59
N LEU A 92 18.03 -3.02 2.84
CA LEU A 92 18.79 -3.83 1.91
C LEU A 92 18.87 -5.26 2.42
N GLN A 93 18.47 -6.24 1.61
CA GLN A 93 18.57 -7.64 1.99
C GLN A 93 20.05 -8.06 2.10
N VAL A 94 20.44 -8.60 3.25
CA VAL A 94 21.80 -9.06 3.49
C VAL A 94 22.02 -10.42 2.84
N ALA A 95 23.05 -10.51 1.97
CA ALA A 95 23.53 -11.77 1.43
C ALA A 95 24.53 -12.42 2.39
N GLU A 96 25.43 -11.62 2.97
CA GLU A 96 26.50 -12.11 3.87
C GLU A 96 27.03 -10.96 4.76
N LEU A 97 27.31 -11.26 6.03
CA LEU A 97 28.13 -10.39 6.87
C LEU A 97 29.61 -10.62 6.48
N TYR A 98 30.09 -9.87 5.48
CA TYR A 98 31.35 -10.14 4.82
C TYR A 98 32.58 -10.01 5.74
N ASN A 99 32.62 -8.96 6.55
CA ASN A 99 33.63 -8.75 7.60
C ASN A 99 33.16 -7.68 8.60
N ASP A 100 34.04 -7.24 9.50
CA ASP A 100 33.71 -6.26 10.53
C ASP A 100 33.39 -4.86 9.97
N GLN A 101 33.78 -4.56 8.73
CA GLN A 101 33.62 -3.24 8.09
C GLN A 101 32.58 -3.24 6.95
N TRP A 102 32.25 -4.39 6.39
CA TRP A 102 31.44 -4.50 5.18
C TRP A 102 30.35 -5.56 5.31
N VAL A 103 29.18 -5.20 4.78
CA VAL A 103 28.05 -6.09 4.61
C VAL A 103 27.81 -6.26 3.12
N LYS A 104 27.70 -7.51 2.67
CA LYS A 104 27.28 -7.83 1.31
C LYS A 104 25.75 -7.87 1.28
N VAL A 105 25.16 -7.13 0.35
CA VAL A 105 23.71 -7.00 0.19
C VAL A 105 23.30 -7.31 -1.24
N PHE A 106 22.03 -7.59 -1.46
CA PHE A 106 21.44 -7.70 -2.80
C PHE A 106 20.89 -6.33 -3.25
N LEU A 107 21.19 -5.98 -4.50
CA LEU A 107 20.61 -4.85 -5.22
C LEU A 107 20.24 -5.36 -6.63
N ASP A 108 18.94 -5.40 -6.96
CA ASP A 108 18.44 -5.90 -8.25
C ASP A 108 19.03 -7.26 -8.68
N ASP A 109 19.10 -8.23 -7.75
CA ASP A 109 19.71 -9.55 -7.91
C ASP A 109 21.24 -9.58 -8.03
N GLU A 110 21.93 -8.43 -7.93
CA GLU A 110 23.39 -8.35 -7.89
C GLU A 110 23.92 -8.26 -6.45
N GLU A 111 25.04 -8.93 -6.17
CA GLU A 111 25.74 -8.82 -4.89
C GLU A 111 26.65 -7.60 -4.88
N VAL A 112 26.39 -6.69 -3.96
CA VAL A 112 27.12 -5.43 -3.79
C VAL A 112 27.45 -5.22 -2.31
N PHE A 113 28.21 -4.17 -1.98
CA PHE A 113 28.71 -3.95 -0.63
C PHE A 113 28.28 -2.61 -0.07
N VAL A 114 27.97 -2.61 1.23
CA VAL A 114 27.69 -1.42 2.03
C VAL A 114 28.56 -1.41 3.28
N SER A 115 28.98 -0.23 3.70
CA SER A 115 29.76 -0.11 4.94
C SER A 115 28.89 -0.40 6.16
N ARG A 116 29.40 -1.27 7.05
CA ARG A 116 28.70 -1.68 8.27
C ARG A 116 28.49 -0.52 9.25
N ASP A 117 29.34 0.49 9.24
CA ASP A 117 29.24 1.65 10.14
C ASP A 117 28.01 2.53 9.85
N TYR A 118 27.41 2.39 8.67
CA TYR A 118 26.29 3.19 8.21
C TYR A 118 25.00 2.38 8.01
N VAL A 119 24.94 1.17 8.58
CA VAL A 119 23.71 0.35 8.55
C VAL A 119 23.42 -0.22 9.93
N GLU A 120 22.13 -0.29 10.25
CA GLU A 120 21.61 -1.07 11.37
C GLU A 120 21.15 -2.44 10.84
N LEU A 121 21.69 -3.53 11.41
CA LEU A 121 21.27 -4.87 11.05
C LEU A 121 20.02 -5.25 11.81
N LYS A 122 18.94 -5.57 11.11
CA LYS A 122 17.69 -6.06 11.67
C LYS A 122 17.42 -7.47 11.18
N SER A 123 16.91 -8.29 12.10
CA SER A 123 16.39 -9.60 11.75
C SER A 123 14.93 -9.43 11.36
N ASP A 124 14.59 -9.77 10.13
CA ASP A 124 13.22 -9.67 9.63
C ASP A 124 12.62 -11.07 9.46
N LEU A 125 11.39 -11.20 9.95
CA LEU A 125 10.55 -12.37 9.75
C LEU A 125 9.29 -11.95 9.01
N GLN A 126 8.85 -12.73 8.05
CA GLN A 126 7.57 -12.49 7.41
C GLN A 126 6.47 -12.37 8.45
N THR A 127 5.60 -11.38 8.29
CA THR A 127 4.44 -11.14 9.15
C THR A 127 3.14 -11.39 8.40
N ALA A 128 2.01 -11.32 9.12
CA ALA A 128 0.70 -11.43 8.52
C ALA A 128 0.42 -10.28 7.53
N ILE A 129 -0.32 -10.60 6.50
CA ILE A 129 -0.81 -9.65 5.49
C ILE A 129 -2.24 -9.25 5.88
N THR A 130 -2.55 -7.96 5.93
CA THR A 130 -3.90 -7.48 6.21
C THR A 130 -4.88 -7.92 5.11
N MET A 131 -6.17 -8.02 5.43
CA MET A 131 -7.19 -8.27 4.39
C MET A 131 -7.21 -7.16 3.34
N THR A 132 -6.89 -5.94 3.72
CA THR A 132 -6.72 -4.81 2.81
C THR A 132 -5.62 -5.05 1.79
N GLU A 133 -4.42 -5.43 2.25
CA GLU A 133 -3.29 -5.74 1.38
C GLU A 133 -3.54 -6.99 0.52
N LEU A 134 -4.22 -7.99 1.07
CA LEU A 134 -4.58 -9.21 0.33
C LEU A 134 -5.54 -8.93 -0.84
N LEU A 135 -6.52 -8.04 -0.63
CA LEU A 135 -7.56 -7.74 -1.62
C LEU A 135 -7.16 -6.64 -2.62
N TYR A 136 -6.31 -5.70 -2.21
CA TYR A 136 -6.02 -4.47 -2.96
C TYR A 136 -4.54 -4.26 -3.29
N GLY A 137 -3.65 -5.13 -2.79
CA GLY A 137 -2.20 -5.08 -2.99
C GLY A 137 -1.45 -4.44 -1.82
N GLN A 138 -0.14 -4.68 -1.77
CA GLN A 138 0.74 -4.13 -0.73
C GLN A 138 0.77 -2.60 -0.76
N GLY A 139 0.89 -1.99 0.41
CA GLY A 139 0.98 -0.54 0.57
C GLY A 139 -0.33 0.19 0.28
N VAL A 140 -1.48 -0.49 0.27
CA VAL A 140 -2.81 0.14 0.25
C VAL A 140 -3.29 0.29 1.69
N SER A 141 -3.45 1.53 2.16
CA SER A 141 -3.92 1.82 3.50
C SER A 141 -5.43 1.58 3.65
N ASP A 142 -5.88 1.31 4.88
CA ASP A 142 -7.30 1.13 5.20
C ASP A 142 -8.14 2.36 4.81
N VAL A 143 -7.58 3.56 4.95
CA VAL A 143 -8.23 4.81 4.52
C VAL A 143 -8.58 4.79 3.03
N ARG A 144 -7.71 4.27 2.17
CA ARG A 144 -7.95 4.15 0.72
C ARG A 144 -9.08 3.19 0.42
N VAL A 145 -9.13 2.07 1.15
CA VAL A 145 -10.19 1.07 1.01
C VAL A 145 -11.52 1.63 1.49
N ASP A 146 -11.54 2.26 2.66
CA ASP A 146 -12.73 2.88 3.22
C ASP A 146 -13.28 3.98 2.31
N LEU A 147 -12.41 4.80 1.72
CA LEU A 147 -12.80 5.81 0.73
C LEU A 147 -13.50 5.17 -0.48
N CYS A 148 -12.94 4.08 -1.01
CA CYS A 148 -13.53 3.37 -2.13
C CYS A 148 -14.86 2.70 -1.76
N GLN A 149 -14.96 2.10 -0.56
CA GLN A 149 -16.21 1.52 -0.06
C GLN A 149 -17.27 2.60 0.18
N TYR A 150 -16.89 3.73 0.76
CA TYR A 150 -17.77 4.88 0.91
C TYR A 150 -18.28 5.38 -0.43
N ALA A 151 -17.41 5.56 -1.42
CA ALA A 151 -17.79 5.97 -2.76
C ALA A 151 -18.81 5.01 -3.40
N LYS A 152 -18.65 3.69 -3.19
CA LYS A 152 -19.56 2.66 -3.73
C LYS A 152 -20.99 2.72 -3.16
N GLN A 153 -21.19 3.30 -1.97
CA GLN A 153 -22.53 3.46 -1.38
C GLN A 153 -23.45 4.36 -2.21
N PHE A 154 -22.90 5.19 -3.09
CA PHE A 154 -23.63 6.15 -3.91
C PHE A 154 -23.88 5.68 -5.36
N LEU A 155 -23.59 4.42 -5.65
CA LEU A 155 -23.87 3.84 -6.97
C LEU A 155 -25.36 4.00 -7.34
N GLY A 156 -25.60 4.42 -8.58
CA GLY A 156 -26.95 4.66 -9.11
C GLY A 156 -27.52 6.04 -8.80
N ASN A 157 -26.93 6.81 -7.90
CA ASN A 157 -27.38 8.18 -7.61
C ASN A 157 -27.19 9.11 -8.82
N PRO A 158 -28.02 10.17 -8.94
CA PRO A 158 -28.07 10.96 -10.16
C PRO A 158 -26.80 11.80 -10.40
N TYR A 159 -26.53 12.03 -11.69
CA TYR A 159 -25.59 13.05 -12.12
C TYR A 159 -26.30 14.41 -12.25
N VAL A 160 -25.75 15.44 -11.61
CA VAL A 160 -26.21 16.84 -11.77
C VAL A 160 -25.02 17.71 -12.07
N TRP A 161 -25.03 18.43 -13.19
CA TRP A 161 -23.93 19.35 -13.54
C TRP A 161 -23.80 20.45 -12.49
N GLY A 162 -22.55 20.66 -12.00
CA GLY A 162 -22.28 21.59 -10.91
C GLY A 162 -22.73 21.12 -9.53
N GLY A 163 -23.28 19.91 -9.43
CA GLY A 163 -23.71 19.33 -8.15
C GLY A 163 -22.56 18.70 -7.36
N THR A 164 -22.72 18.72 -6.04
CA THR A 164 -21.76 18.11 -5.06
C THR A 164 -22.44 17.14 -4.10
N SER A 165 -23.78 16.99 -4.20
CA SER A 165 -24.51 16.09 -3.31
C SER A 165 -24.36 14.65 -3.76
N LEU A 166 -23.80 13.80 -2.88
CA LEU A 166 -23.61 12.39 -3.16
C LEU A 166 -24.95 11.62 -3.32
N THR A 167 -26.05 12.15 -2.78
CA THR A 167 -27.38 11.52 -2.83
C THR A 167 -28.32 12.19 -3.83
N SER A 168 -28.36 13.54 -3.89
CA SER A 168 -29.28 14.29 -4.72
C SER A 168 -28.74 14.66 -6.10
N GLY A 169 -27.42 14.48 -6.30
CA GLY A 169 -26.76 14.65 -7.58
C GLY A 169 -25.42 15.38 -7.50
N ALA A 170 -24.44 14.79 -8.14
CA ALA A 170 -23.09 15.32 -8.27
C ALA A 170 -22.60 15.22 -9.72
N ASP A 171 -21.75 16.19 -10.16
CA ASP A 171 -20.95 15.99 -11.36
C ASP A 171 -19.66 15.20 -11.03
N CYS A 172 -18.80 14.95 -12.03
CA CYS A 172 -17.62 14.11 -11.85
C CYS A 172 -16.65 14.66 -10.79
N SER A 173 -16.37 15.95 -10.82
CA SER A 173 -15.47 16.60 -9.85
C SER A 173 -16.14 16.87 -8.50
N GLY A 174 -17.45 17.12 -8.51
CA GLY A 174 -18.25 17.24 -7.30
C GLY A 174 -18.39 15.92 -6.52
N PHE A 175 -18.52 14.81 -7.22
CA PHE A 175 -18.49 13.48 -6.62
C PHE A 175 -17.14 13.21 -5.93
N VAL A 176 -16.03 13.43 -6.66
CA VAL A 176 -14.69 13.23 -6.11
C VAL A 176 -14.44 14.13 -4.91
N LEU A 177 -14.70 15.43 -5.02
CA LEU A 177 -14.52 16.38 -3.92
C LEU A 177 -15.31 15.96 -2.67
N SER A 178 -16.58 15.51 -2.82
CA SER A 178 -17.43 15.16 -1.68
C SER A 178 -17.02 13.85 -1.02
N VAL A 179 -16.56 12.86 -1.80
CA VAL A 179 -16.01 11.63 -1.26
C VAL A 179 -14.72 11.93 -0.48
N PHE A 180 -13.79 12.67 -1.03
CA PHE A 180 -12.52 13.00 -0.38
C PHE A 180 -12.69 13.88 0.87
N ASN A 181 -13.67 14.80 0.85
CA ASN A 181 -13.96 15.66 1.99
C ASN A 181 -14.38 14.89 3.25
N LYS A 182 -15.02 13.72 3.09
CA LYS A 182 -15.34 12.81 4.21
C LYS A 182 -14.09 12.36 4.97
N TYR A 183 -12.93 12.34 4.30
CA TYR A 183 -11.62 11.92 4.83
C TYR A 183 -10.70 13.10 5.11
N GLY A 184 -11.25 14.32 5.22
CA GLY A 184 -10.49 15.53 5.57
C GLY A 184 -9.67 16.12 4.41
N VAL A 185 -9.84 15.61 3.19
CA VAL A 185 -9.12 16.10 2.01
C VAL A 185 -9.99 17.07 1.23
N THR A 186 -9.61 18.34 1.21
CA THR A 186 -10.31 19.38 0.44
C THR A 186 -9.79 19.46 -0.98
N LEU A 187 -10.68 19.26 -1.96
CA LEU A 187 -10.38 19.35 -3.38
C LEU A 187 -11.20 20.47 -4.05
N PRO A 188 -10.69 21.14 -5.10
CA PRO A 188 -11.48 22.12 -5.87
C PRO A 188 -12.59 21.43 -6.67
N HIS A 189 -13.71 22.13 -6.90
CA HIS A 189 -14.81 21.65 -7.76
C HIS A 189 -14.50 21.89 -9.25
N SER A 190 -13.45 21.25 -9.74
CA SER A 190 -13.04 21.28 -11.15
C SER A 190 -12.07 20.13 -11.44
N SER A 191 -12.39 19.29 -12.40
CA SER A 191 -11.50 18.18 -12.80
C SER A 191 -10.14 18.69 -13.31
N GLN A 192 -10.09 19.83 -13.98
CA GLN A 192 -8.84 20.47 -14.41
C GLN A 192 -7.98 20.91 -13.21
N ALA A 193 -8.60 21.50 -12.19
CA ALA A 193 -7.89 21.93 -10.99
C ALA A 193 -7.44 20.72 -10.15
N GLN A 194 -8.30 19.71 -9.97
CA GLN A 194 -7.96 18.46 -9.28
C GLN A 194 -6.78 17.74 -9.94
N SER A 195 -6.68 17.78 -11.28
CA SER A 195 -5.57 17.15 -12.00
C SER A 195 -4.19 17.77 -11.76
N LYS A 196 -4.14 18.94 -11.14
CA LYS A 196 -2.91 19.66 -10.77
C LYS A 196 -2.51 19.43 -9.31
N MET A 197 -3.34 18.73 -8.54
CA MET A 197 -3.07 18.43 -7.13
C MET A 197 -2.33 17.11 -6.98
N GLY A 198 -1.66 16.94 -5.86
CA GLY A 198 -0.95 15.70 -5.53
C GLY A 198 0.20 15.36 -6.47
N SER A 199 0.60 14.10 -6.50
CA SER A 199 1.71 13.58 -7.29
C SER A 199 1.21 12.87 -8.54
N THR A 200 1.85 13.12 -9.70
CA THR A 200 1.57 12.38 -10.94
C THR A 200 2.17 10.99 -10.83
N ILE A 201 1.39 9.97 -11.19
CA ILE A 201 1.79 8.57 -11.15
C ILE A 201 1.59 7.89 -12.51
N SER A 202 2.26 6.77 -12.73
CA SER A 202 2.08 5.89 -13.89
C SER A 202 0.93 4.89 -13.66
N ALA A 203 0.53 4.19 -14.74
CA ALA A 203 -0.52 3.17 -14.65
C ALA A 203 -0.11 1.95 -13.78
N SER A 204 1.18 1.63 -13.73
CA SER A 204 1.72 0.53 -12.90
C SER A 204 1.72 0.84 -11.41
N GLU A 205 1.68 2.12 -11.05
CA GLU A 205 1.66 2.59 -9.65
C GLU A 205 0.24 2.81 -9.10
N LEU A 206 -0.81 2.56 -9.90
CA LEU A 206 -2.19 2.81 -9.49
C LEU A 206 -2.57 2.01 -8.24
N LYS A 207 -3.00 2.74 -7.22
CA LYS A 207 -3.59 2.20 -5.97
C LYS A 207 -5.03 2.66 -5.81
N ALA A 208 -5.85 1.89 -5.11
CA ALA A 208 -7.22 2.29 -4.75
C ALA A 208 -7.22 3.70 -4.11
N GLY A 209 -8.17 4.55 -4.51
CA GLY A 209 -8.25 5.96 -4.10
C GLY A 209 -7.43 6.94 -4.94
N ASP A 210 -6.66 6.49 -5.93
CA ASP A 210 -6.00 7.39 -6.88
C ASP A 210 -7.02 7.97 -7.88
N LEU A 211 -6.73 9.14 -8.44
CA LEU A 211 -7.59 9.83 -9.39
C LEU A 211 -7.13 9.62 -10.83
N ILE A 212 -8.06 9.27 -11.70
CA ILE A 212 -7.82 9.15 -13.14
C ILE A 212 -8.59 10.25 -13.87
N PHE A 213 -7.88 10.98 -14.70
CA PHE A 213 -8.41 12.09 -15.48
C PHE A 213 -8.46 11.74 -16.97
N TYR A 214 -9.53 12.19 -17.61
CA TYR A 214 -9.77 11.98 -19.03
C TYR A 214 -9.92 13.32 -19.74
N ALA A 215 -9.45 13.38 -21.00
CA ALA A 215 -9.47 14.60 -21.80
C ALA A 215 -10.37 14.45 -23.04
N LYS A 216 -10.86 15.59 -23.52
CA LYS A 216 -11.50 15.73 -24.82
C LYS A 216 -10.96 16.99 -25.48
N GLY A 217 -10.49 16.88 -26.73
CA GLY A 217 -9.89 18.01 -27.44
C GLY A 217 -8.65 18.59 -26.74
N GLY A 218 -7.84 17.74 -26.07
CA GLY A 218 -6.62 18.17 -25.37
C GLY A 218 -6.85 18.73 -23.96
N SER A 219 -8.11 18.96 -23.56
CA SER A 219 -8.43 19.51 -22.22
C SER A 219 -9.08 18.46 -21.32
N ILE A 220 -8.62 18.37 -20.06
CA ILE A 220 -9.24 17.51 -19.04
C ILE A 220 -10.68 17.95 -18.82
N ASN A 221 -11.60 17.01 -18.94
CA ASN A 221 -13.03 17.26 -18.81
C ASN A 221 -13.76 16.23 -17.94
N HIS A 222 -13.04 15.26 -17.37
CA HIS A 222 -13.64 14.25 -16.52
C HIS A 222 -12.62 13.69 -15.53
N VAL A 223 -13.12 13.21 -14.38
CA VAL A 223 -12.33 12.59 -13.32
C VAL A 223 -13.09 11.40 -12.74
N ALA A 224 -12.34 10.39 -12.31
CA ALA A 224 -12.86 9.20 -11.66
C ALA A 224 -11.93 8.76 -10.52
N ILE A 225 -12.45 8.05 -9.53
CA ILE A 225 -11.68 7.42 -8.45
C ILE A 225 -11.35 5.99 -8.87
N TYR A 226 -10.08 5.62 -8.88
CA TYR A 226 -9.66 4.24 -9.09
C TYR A 226 -9.99 3.40 -7.85
N ILE A 227 -10.66 2.26 -8.04
CA ILE A 227 -11.15 1.40 -6.93
C ILE A 227 -10.47 0.03 -6.88
N GLY A 228 -9.34 -0.12 -7.61
CA GLY A 228 -8.65 -1.40 -7.74
C GLY A 228 -9.21 -2.27 -8.88
N GLY A 229 -8.50 -3.35 -9.22
CA GLY A 229 -8.95 -4.33 -10.20
C GLY A 229 -9.20 -3.80 -11.61
N GLY A 230 -8.53 -2.72 -12.02
CA GLY A 230 -8.74 -2.09 -13.31
C GLY A 230 -10.05 -1.28 -13.44
N GLN A 231 -10.69 -0.94 -12.31
CA GLN A 231 -11.98 -0.27 -12.27
C GLN A 231 -11.91 1.12 -11.66
N VAL A 232 -12.83 1.96 -12.09
CA VAL A 232 -13.06 3.31 -11.53
C VAL A 232 -14.53 3.49 -11.16
N ILE A 233 -14.79 4.33 -10.14
CA ILE A 233 -16.12 4.85 -9.82
C ILE A 233 -16.18 6.33 -10.14
N HIS A 234 -17.26 6.78 -10.79
CA HIS A 234 -17.42 8.17 -11.23
C HIS A 234 -18.87 8.56 -11.41
N ALA A 235 -19.17 9.85 -11.22
CA ALA A 235 -20.42 10.42 -11.73
C ALA A 235 -20.26 10.64 -13.24
N SER A 236 -20.89 9.78 -14.03
CA SER A 236 -20.60 9.63 -15.46
C SER A 236 -21.31 10.69 -16.34
N ASN A 237 -22.63 10.67 -16.34
CA ASN A 237 -23.47 11.57 -17.12
C ASN A 237 -24.92 11.53 -16.63
N PRO A 238 -25.82 12.44 -17.08
CA PRO A 238 -27.21 12.49 -16.61
C PRO A 238 -28.05 11.23 -16.86
N LYS A 239 -27.67 10.38 -17.81
CA LYS A 239 -28.41 9.14 -18.11
C LYS A 239 -28.04 7.99 -17.19
N THR A 240 -26.80 7.97 -16.71
CA THR A 240 -26.25 6.80 -16.00
C THR A 240 -25.90 7.07 -14.55
N GLY A 241 -25.81 8.33 -14.15
CA GLY A 241 -25.47 8.70 -12.77
C GLY A 241 -24.08 8.26 -12.33
N ILE A 242 -23.98 7.91 -11.07
CA ILE A 242 -22.75 7.36 -10.46
C ILE A 242 -22.66 5.87 -10.77
N ARG A 243 -21.54 5.44 -11.35
CA ARG A 243 -21.33 4.06 -11.81
C ARG A 243 -19.89 3.61 -11.73
N ILE A 244 -19.69 2.30 -11.85
CA ILE A 244 -18.38 1.68 -12.06
C ILE A 244 -18.15 1.47 -13.56
N SER A 245 -16.92 1.69 -14.01
CA SER A 245 -16.46 1.44 -15.37
C SER A 245 -15.02 0.90 -15.35
N ASN A 246 -14.55 0.28 -16.42
CA ASN A 246 -13.12 -0.02 -16.57
C ASN A 246 -12.35 1.30 -16.63
N TYR A 247 -11.17 1.37 -16.02
CA TYR A 247 -10.39 2.62 -15.98
C TYR A 247 -9.96 3.10 -17.37
N ASN A 248 -9.89 2.19 -18.34
CA ASN A 248 -9.52 2.47 -19.72
C ASN A 248 -10.73 2.57 -20.68
N TYR A 249 -11.97 2.74 -20.17
CA TYR A 249 -13.17 2.97 -21.01
C TYR A 249 -13.05 4.22 -21.88
N ARG A 250 -12.17 5.14 -21.48
CA ARG A 250 -11.58 6.23 -22.27
C ARG A 250 -10.07 6.19 -22.03
N THR A 251 -9.26 6.65 -22.97
CA THR A 251 -7.82 6.77 -22.77
C THR A 251 -7.54 7.74 -21.60
N PRO A 252 -6.90 7.29 -20.52
CA PRO A 252 -6.49 8.17 -19.43
C PRO A 252 -5.52 9.24 -19.93
N ALA A 253 -5.76 10.49 -19.57
CA ALA A 253 -4.90 11.61 -19.89
C ALA A 253 -3.88 11.92 -18.79
N LYS A 254 -4.25 11.65 -17.54
CA LYS A 254 -3.39 11.82 -16.37
C LYS A 254 -3.89 10.96 -15.21
N MET A 255 -2.97 10.54 -14.36
CA MET A 255 -3.24 9.83 -13.11
C MET A 255 -2.54 10.56 -11.97
N VAL A 256 -3.23 10.71 -10.83
CA VAL A 256 -2.73 11.52 -9.72
C VAL A 256 -3.02 10.84 -8.39
N ARG A 257 -2.04 10.85 -7.51
CA ARG A 257 -2.15 10.41 -6.11
C ARG A 257 -2.33 11.61 -5.21
N ILE A 258 -3.45 11.64 -4.48
CA ILE A 258 -3.78 12.69 -3.49
C ILE A 258 -3.49 12.22 -2.07
N LEU A 259 -3.89 10.97 -1.76
CA LEU A 259 -3.68 10.38 -0.43
C LEU A 259 -2.22 9.97 -0.28
N GLN A 260 -1.61 10.36 0.83
CA GLN A 260 -0.32 9.82 1.27
C GLN A 260 -0.59 8.53 2.05
N ASP A 261 0.24 7.51 1.85
CA ASP A 261 0.16 6.24 2.57
C ASP A 261 0.81 6.36 3.94
#